data_a7a9884da708cd08537941c1cd767835
#
_entry.id   a7a9884da708cd08537941c1cd767835
#
_cell.length_a   1.000
_cell.length_b   1.000
_cell.length_c   1.000
_cell.angle_alpha   90.00
_cell.angle_beta   90.00
_cell.angle_gamma   90.00
#
_symmetry.space_group_name_H-M   'P 1'
#
loop_
_entity.id
_entity.type
_entity.pdbx_description
1 polymer ?
#
loop_
_entity_poly.entity_id
_entity_poly.type
_entity_poly.pdbx_seq_one_letter_code
_entity_poly.pdbx_strand_id
1 'polypeptide(L)'
;MRLIMKFGGTAVDSGKKIVHITKLIKSYHDKGNEIVGVFSAVAGMTDEILKVSGYVLKNDKKKIMDFINNTRSLHIDIIKDSIRNKTYRTKAIEVVEVLLNEMENILNGVVLLKEVTEKAMDHLLSFGERLLTPIISYSLLDKGLESVYLTGQEVGILTDSKFGQARPLIDTTKIRVKYHVDPLLKENKIPVITGFIGADQNGNITTLGRSGSDYTATIIAVCIDADEVWLWTDVNALMTADPDLVKEAKVLREVSFAEAIELSLFGAKYMHPRALEPVMDTNIPIRIRNAFNLSNEGTIISKNPSKSSQKIVKSIIAIRNTALIDVSGGGMVGAPGTAARIFDALARKSVNIMMISQSPSESSISMVVKKDDLDTAITTLDLTLLDKVIKNVRVNEDVAVIAVVGSGMRGIKGIAAKVFTAVSKDKINVIMIAQGSSELNLAFVVNNNDCEKAVRSLHEAFTLTKTK
;
A
#
# COMPACT_ATOMS: atom_id res chain seq x y z
N MET A 1 -15.33 5.47 -21.70
CA MET A 1 -14.45 5.95 -20.64
C MET A 1 -13.12 5.22 -20.72
N ARG A 2 -12.02 5.92 -20.40
CA ARG A 2 -10.68 5.33 -20.27
C ARG A 2 -10.42 4.96 -18.81
N LEU A 3 -10.40 3.66 -18.53
CA LEU A 3 -10.33 3.13 -17.18
C LEU A 3 -8.99 2.44 -16.92
N ILE A 4 -8.35 2.79 -15.83
CA ILE A 4 -7.22 2.01 -15.29
C ILE A 4 -7.79 1.04 -14.27
N MET A 5 -7.66 -0.26 -14.51
CA MET A 5 -8.10 -1.31 -13.59
C MET A 5 -6.88 -2.00 -12.97
N LYS A 6 -6.64 -1.75 -11.68
CA LYS A 6 -5.58 -2.43 -10.95
C LYS A 6 -6.13 -3.57 -10.11
N PHE A 7 -5.50 -4.72 -10.17
CA PHE A 7 -5.85 -5.90 -9.40
C PHE A 7 -4.73 -6.27 -8.42
N GLY A 8 -5.09 -6.37 -7.12
CA GLY A 8 -4.16 -6.78 -6.06
C GLY A 8 -3.87 -8.28 -6.10
N GLY A 9 -2.79 -8.70 -5.45
CA GLY A 9 -2.33 -10.09 -5.47
C GLY A 9 -3.37 -11.10 -5.00
N THR A 10 -4.17 -10.76 -3.98
CA THR A 10 -5.27 -11.60 -3.47
C THR A 10 -6.43 -11.77 -4.45
N ALA A 11 -6.57 -10.87 -5.44
CA ALA A 11 -7.57 -10.97 -6.49
C ALA A 11 -7.13 -11.87 -7.68
N VAL A 12 -5.84 -12.23 -7.75
CA VAL A 12 -5.24 -12.95 -8.89
C VAL A 12 -4.40 -14.17 -8.45
N ASP A 13 -4.58 -14.66 -7.23
CA ASP A 13 -3.78 -15.73 -6.62
C ASP A 13 -4.13 -17.15 -7.07
N SER A 14 -5.14 -17.30 -7.93
CA SER A 14 -5.55 -18.61 -8.43
C SER A 14 -6.18 -18.51 -9.82
N GLY A 15 -6.12 -19.60 -10.59
CA GLY A 15 -6.71 -19.64 -11.93
C GLY A 15 -8.21 -19.35 -11.93
N LYS A 16 -8.95 -19.78 -10.90
CA LYS A 16 -10.38 -19.46 -10.75
C LYS A 16 -10.64 -17.97 -10.60
N LYS A 17 -9.82 -17.29 -9.78
CA LYS A 17 -9.91 -15.81 -9.61
C LYS A 17 -9.53 -15.10 -10.89
N ILE A 18 -8.51 -15.55 -11.62
CA ILE A 18 -8.14 -14.97 -12.93
C ILE A 18 -9.29 -15.11 -13.93
N VAL A 19 -9.95 -16.27 -14.00
CA VAL A 19 -11.15 -16.45 -14.84
C VAL A 19 -12.26 -15.46 -14.47
N HIS A 20 -12.44 -15.19 -13.17
CA HIS A 20 -13.42 -14.20 -12.71
C HIS A 20 -13.03 -12.77 -13.13
N ILE A 21 -11.77 -12.38 -12.89
CA ILE A 21 -11.26 -11.05 -13.22
C ILE A 21 -11.30 -10.80 -14.74
N THR A 22 -10.91 -11.76 -15.56
CA THR A 22 -10.98 -11.61 -17.03
C THR A 22 -12.41 -11.48 -17.54
N LYS A 23 -13.40 -12.13 -16.92
CA LYS A 23 -14.82 -11.91 -17.19
C LYS A 23 -15.26 -10.52 -16.76
N LEU A 24 -14.76 -10.04 -15.62
CA LEU A 24 -15.04 -8.69 -15.11
C LEU A 24 -14.52 -7.64 -16.09
N ILE A 25 -13.25 -7.73 -16.50
CA ILE A 25 -12.65 -6.86 -17.52
C ILE A 25 -13.48 -6.88 -18.79
N LYS A 26 -13.85 -8.08 -19.29
CA LYS A 26 -14.67 -8.24 -20.47
C LYS A 26 -15.99 -7.50 -20.35
N SER A 27 -16.67 -7.61 -19.22
CA SER A 27 -17.98 -6.97 -18.99
C SER A 27 -17.94 -5.44 -19.07
N TYR A 28 -16.80 -4.83 -18.75
CA TYR A 28 -16.60 -3.38 -18.89
C TYR A 28 -16.12 -3.00 -20.29
N HIS A 29 -15.25 -3.79 -20.90
CA HIS A 29 -14.79 -3.60 -22.26
C HIS A 29 -15.96 -3.68 -23.27
N ASP A 30 -16.83 -4.66 -23.12
CA ASP A 30 -18.02 -4.85 -23.97
C ASP A 30 -19.02 -3.68 -23.85
N LYS A 31 -18.92 -2.84 -22.82
CA LYS A 31 -19.67 -1.57 -22.67
C LYS A 31 -19.01 -0.38 -23.37
N GLY A 32 -17.96 -0.61 -24.16
CA GLY A 32 -17.25 0.42 -24.91
C GLY A 32 -16.23 1.23 -24.09
N ASN A 33 -15.73 0.70 -22.98
CA ASN A 33 -14.66 1.35 -22.25
C ASN A 33 -13.29 0.95 -22.80
N GLU A 34 -12.38 1.91 -22.89
CA GLU A 34 -10.94 1.66 -23.07
C GLU A 34 -10.36 1.22 -21.70
N ILE A 35 -9.73 0.06 -21.66
CA ILE A 35 -9.23 -0.51 -20.39
C ILE A 35 -7.74 -0.72 -20.45
N VAL A 36 -7.04 -0.27 -19.40
CA VAL A 36 -5.66 -0.63 -19.11
C VAL A 36 -5.64 -1.43 -17.81
N GLY A 37 -5.15 -2.66 -17.85
CA GLY A 37 -5.02 -3.53 -16.67
C GLY A 37 -3.64 -3.40 -16.03
N VAL A 38 -3.59 -3.14 -14.72
CA VAL A 38 -2.35 -3.17 -13.93
C VAL A 38 -2.44 -4.30 -12.90
N PHE A 39 -1.45 -5.18 -12.87
CA PHE A 39 -1.50 -6.39 -12.05
C PHE A 39 -0.32 -6.46 -11.08
N SER A 40 -0.63 -6.82 -9.82
CA SER A 40 0.37 -7.19 -8.83
C SER A 40 0.82 -8.64 -9.02
N ALA A 41 1.89 -9.03 -8.35
CA ALA A 41 2.27 -10.44 -8.21
C ALA A 41 1.15 -11.25 -7.53
N VAL A 42 1.21 -12.57 -7.67
CA VAL A 42 0.41 -13.51 -6.86
C VAL A 42 0.64 -13.24 -5.38
N ALA A 43 -0.43 -13.29 -4.57
CA ALA A 43 -0.34 -13.05 -3.13
C ALA A 43 0.77 -13.88 -2.46
N GLY A 44 1.61 -13.23 -1.65
CA GLY A 44 2.74 -13.85 -0.95
C GLY A 44 4.02 -14.01 -1.79
N MET A 45 3.99 -13.87 -3.11
CA MET A 45 5.16 -14.09 -3.97
C MET A 45 6.30 -13.12 -3.65
N THR A 46 6.01 -11.85 -3.41
CA THR A 46 7.02 -10.85 -3.02
C THR A 46 7.74 -11.26 -1.73
N ASP A 47 7.00 -11.74 -0.73
CA ASP A 47 7.56 -12.20 0.55
C ASP A 47 8.42 -13.45 0.37
N GLU A 48 8.02 -14.38 -0.49
CA GLU A 48 8.80 -15.58 -0.81
C GLU A 48 10.11 -15.24 -1.53
N ILE A 49 10.10 -14.26 -2.46
CA ILE A 49 11.32 -13.76 -3.11
C ILE A 49 12.26 -13.10 -2.08
N LEU A 50 11.72 -12.32 -1.15
CA LEU A 50 12.51 -11.75 -0.06
C LEU A 50 13.12 -12.83 0.85
N LYS A 51 12.40 -13.91 1.15
CA LYS A 51 12.92 -15.04 1.94
C LYS A 51 14.03 -15.78 1.21
N VAL A 52 13.88 -16.02 -0.11
CA VAL A 52 14.88 -16.74 -0.88
C VAL A 52 16.21 -15.98 -0.93
N SER A 53 16.21 -14.66 -0.92
CA SER A 53 17.45 -13.87 -0.83
C SER A 53 18.26 -14.18 0.42
N GLY A 54 17.59 -14.46 1.55
CA GLY A 54 18.24 -14.93 2.78
C GLY A 54 18.82 -16.34 2.67
N TYR A 55 18.24 -17.21 1.85
CA TYR A 55 18.77 -18.54 1.58
C TYR A 55 20.00 -18.48 0.65
N VAL A 56 19.99 -17.55 -0.29
CA VAL A 56 21.13 -17.26 -1.17
C VAL A 56 22.37 -16.88 -0.34
N LEU A 57 22.24 -15.97 0.62
CA LEU A 57 23.34 -15.56 1.49
C LEU A 57 23.91 -16.69 2.34
N LYS A 58 23.07 -17.70 2.65
CA LYS A 58 23.45 -18.93 3.39
C LYS A 58 23.90 -20.06 2.50
N ASN A 59 23.91 -19.87 1.15
CA ASN A 59 24.21 -20.88 0.14
C ASN A 59 23.34 -22.17 0.29
N ASP A 60 22.09 -22.00 0.70
CA ASP A 60 21.13 -23.10 0.87
C ASP A 60 20.49 -23.48 -0.48
N LYS A 61 21.25 -24.18 -1.31
CA LYS A 61 20.84 -24.57 -2.66
C LYS A 61 19.54 -25.37 -2.70
N LYS A 62 19.28 -26.19 -1.66
CA LYS A 62 18.04 -26.97 -1.57
C LYS A 62 16.82 -26.06 -1.49
N LYS A 63 16.82 -25.10 -0.57
CA LYS A 63 15.70 -24.15 -0.41
C LYS A 63 15.52 -23.25 -1.62
N ILE A 64 16.61 -22.87 -2.30
CA ILE A 64 16.53 -22.12 -3.55
C ILE A 64 15.83 -22.95 -4.63
N MET A 65 16.22 -24.21 -4.80
CA MET A 65 15.59 -25.11 -5.77
C MET A 65 14.12 -25.40 -5.43
N ASP A 66 13.82 -25.63 -4.15
CA ASP A 66 12.45 -25.82 -3.67
C ASP A 66 11.58 -24.59 -3.98
N PHE A 67 12.10 -23.37 -3.78
CA PHE A 67 11.42 -22.14 -4.13
C PHE A 67 11.11 -22.05 -5.64
N ILE A 68 12.10 -22.32 -6.51
CA ILE A 68 11.90 -22.29 -7.97
C ILE A 68 10.85 -23.33 -8.40
N ASN A 69 10.92 -24.54 -7.87
CA ASN A 69 9.97 -25.62 -8.21
C ASN A 69 8.55 -25.27 -7.73
N ASN A 70 8.41 -24.73 -6.53
CA ASN A 70 7.12 -24.30 -6.00
C ASN A 70 6.53 -23.15 -6.81
N THR A 71 7.36 -22.16 -7.18
CA THR A 71 6.95 -21.04 -8.03
C THR A 71 6.51 -21.52 -9.41
N ARG A 72 7.25 -22.48 -10.02
CA ARG A 72 6.88 -23.12 -11.28
C ARG A 72 5.54 -23.82 -11.18
N SER A 73 5.37 -24.70 -10.19
CA SER A 73 4.11 -25.44 -10.00
C SER A 73 2.93 -24.49 -9.86
N LEU A 74 3.03 -23.47 -9.00
CA LEU A 74 1.99 -22.48 -8.78
C LEU A 74 1.54 -21.82 -10.09
N HIS A 75 2.48 -21.29 -10.88
CA HIS A 75 2.14 -20.56 -12.10
C HIS A 75 1.63 -21.49 -13.20
N ILE A 76 2.17 -22.70 -13.33
CA ILE A 76 1.66 -23.71 -14.27
C ILE A 76 0.23 -24.14 -13.91
N ASP A 77 -0.09 -24.32 -12.64
CA ASP A 77 -1.44 -24.66 -12.20
C ASP A 77 -2.43 -23.51 -12.45
N ILE A 78 -2.00 -22.29 -12.17
CA ILE A 78 -2.79 -21.06 -12.53
C ILE A 78 -3.07 -21.04 -14.05
N ILE A 79 -2.08 -21.31 -14.90
CA ILE A 79 -2.24 -21.34 -16.36
C ILE A 79 -3.25 -22.42 -16.77
N LYS A 80 -3.12 -23.67 -16.25
CA LYS A 80 -4.01 -24.76 -16.56
C LYS A 80 -5.46 -24.45 -16.22
N ASP A 81 -5.68 -23.81 -15.07
CA ASP A 81 -7.01 -23.49 -14.57
C ASP A 81 -7.64 -22.27 -15.27
N SER A 82 -6.82 -21.31 -15.73
CA SER A 82 -7.32 -20.04 -16.29
C SER A 82 -7.46 -20.03 -17.82
N ILE A 83 -6.65 -20.81 -18.54
CA ILE A 83 -6.57 -20.80 -20.01
C ILE A 83 -7.04 -22.13 -20.58
N ARG A 84 -8.14 -22.13 -21.34
CA ARG A 84 -8.72 -23.34 -21.97
C ARG A 84 -8.12 -23.65 -23.33
N ASN A 85 -7.87 -22.63 -24.15
CA ASN A 85 -7.27 -22.79 -25.46
C ASN A 85 -5.84 -23.34 -25.36
N LYS A 86 -5.59 -24.47 -26.01
CA LYS A 86 -4.30 -25.17 -25.94
C LYS A 86 -3.15 -24.31 -26.45
N THR A 87 -3.35 -23.57 -27.56
CA THR A 87 -2.31 -22.73 -28.14
C THR A 87 -1.89 -21.60 -27.19
N TYR A 88 -2.85 -20.90 -26.59
CA TYR A 88 -2.57 -19.83 -25.63
C TYR A 88 -1.96 -20.39 -24.34
N ARG A 89 -2.42 -21.58 -23.90
CA ARG A 89 -1.84 -22.27 -22.74
C ARG A 89 -0.37 -22.61 -22.96
N THR A 90 -0.03 -23.20 -24.13
CA THR A 90 1.35 -23.54 -24.47
C THR A 90 2.23 -22.28 -24.50
N LYS A 91 1.79 -21.22 -25.16
CA LYS A 91 2.54 -19.94 -25.21
C LYS A 91 2.73 -19.33 -23.80
N ALA A 92 1.72 -19.37 -22.94
CA ALA A 92 1.83 -18.88 -21.57
C ALA A 92 2.86 -19.68 -20.76
N ILE A 93 2.88 -21.03 -20.91
CA ILE A 93 3.86 -21.90 -20.27
C ILE A 93 5.28 -21.57 -20.77
N GLU A 94 5.47 -21.44 -22.07
CA GLU A 94 6.78 -21.12 -22.67
C GLU A 94 7.35 -19.81 -22.11
N VAL A 95 6.53 -18.76 -22.02
CA VAL A 95 6.95 -17.47 -21.48
C VAL A 95 7.31 -17.57 -20.00
N VAL A 96 6.49 -18.27 -19.20
CA VAL A 96 6.73 -18.44 -17.77
C VAL A 96 8.01 -19.24 -17.53
N GLU A 97 8.27 -20.30 -18.31
CA GLU A 97 9.50 -21.08 -18.18
C GLU A 97 10.75 -20.28 -18.54
N VAL A 98 10.69 -19.42 -19.57
CA VAL A 98 11.80 -18.48 -19.89
C VAL A 98 12.10 -17.56 -18.72
N LEU A 99 11.07 -16.98 -18.10
CA LEU A 99 11.22 -16.08 -16.96
C LEU A 99 11.73 -16.80 -15.70
N LEU A 100 11.29 -18.05 -15.46
CA LEU A 100 11.78 -18.86 -14.34
C LEU A 100 13.25 -19.22 -14.51
N ASN A 101 13.69 -19.53 -15.74
CA ASN A 101 15.09 -19.79 -16.03
C ASN A 101 15.94 -18.54 -15.85
N GLU A 102 15.43 -17.36 -16.25
CA GLU A 102 16.09 -16.07 -16.00
C GLU A 102 16.26 -15.83 -14.49
N MET A 103 15.20 -16.03 -13.71
CA MET A 103 15.22 -15.87 -12.25
C MET A 103 16.23 -16.83 -11.60
N GLU A 104 16.25 -18.11 -12.01
CA GLU A 104 17.20 -19.11 -11.53
C GLU A 104 18.65 -18.72 -11.82
N ASN A 105 18.93 -18.21 -13.03
CA ASN A 105 20.25 -17.74 -13.41
C ASN A 105 20.72 -16.56 -12.53
N ILE A 106 19.83 -15.61 -12.22
CA ILE A 106 20.15 -14.50 -11.34
C ILE A 106 20.43 -14.99 -9.93
N LEU A 107 19.58 -15.88 -9.38
CA LEU A 107 19.79 -16.47 -8.08
C LEU A 107 21.13 -17.22 -7.99
N ASN A 108 21.49 -17.99 -9.00
CA ASN A 108 22.79 -18.65 -9.08
C ASN A 108 23.95 -17.67 -9.13
N GLY A 109 23.83 -16.58 -9.88
CA GLY A 109 24.81 -15.51 -9.92
C GLY A 109 25.03 -14.85 -8.55
N VAL A 110 23.92 -14.55 -7.85
CA VAL A 110 23.98 -13.94 -6.50
C VAL A 110 24.57 -14.93 -5.48
N VAL A 111 24.29 -16.23 -5.60
CA VAL A 111 24.92 -17.29 -4.75
C VAL A 111 26.45 -17.27 -4.92
N LEU A 112 26.94 -17.16 -6.14
CA LEU A 112 28.38 -17.10 -6.43
C LEU A 112 29.05 -15.85 -5.87
N LEU A 113 28.37 -14.69 -5.94
CA LEU A 113 28.85 -13.42 -5.41
C LEU A 113 28.76 -13.33 -3.89
N LYS A 114 27.89 -14.15 -3.26
CA LYS A 114 27.55 -14.11 -1.81
C LYS A 114 27.05 -12.73 -1.34
N GLU A 115 26.47 -11.97 -2.26
CA GLU A 115 25.98 -10.63 -2.00
C GLU A 115 24.68 -10.42 -2.79
N VAL A 116 23.68 -9.80 -2.14
CA VAL A 116 22.44 -9.35 -2.77
C VAL A 116 22.43 -7.84 -2.75
N THR A 117 22.80 -7.22 -3.86
CA THR A 117 22.71 -5.75 -4.01
C THR A 117 21.25 -5.31 -4.12
N GLU A 118 20.95 -4.06 -3.77
CA GLU A 118 19.60 -3.50 -3.93
C GLU A 118 19.10 -3.63 -5.38
N LYS A 119 19.99 -3.43 -6.37
CA LYS A 119 19.70 -3.62 -7.79
C LYS A 119 19.31 -5.07 -8.11
N ALA A 120 20.07 -6.04 -7.60
CA ALA A 120 19.75 -7.46 -7.80
C ALA A 120 18.44 -7.83 -7.13
N MET A 121 18.14 -7.24 -5.97
CA MET A 121 16.88 -7.43 -5.26
C MET A 121 15.70 -6.88 -6.07
N ASP A 122 15.78 -5.68 -6.62
CA ASP A 122 14.73 -5.11 -7.47
C ASP A 122 14.46 -5.98 -8.70
N HIS A 123 15.53 -6.51 -9.31
CA HIS A 123 15.38 -7.43 -10.43
C HIS A 123 14.67 -8.73 -10.02
N LEU A 124 15.07 -9.34 -8.89
CA LEU A 124 14.42 -10.55 -8.38
C LEU A 124 12.95 -10.28 -8.02
N LEU A 125 12.65 -9.18 -7.33
CA LEU A 125 11.29 -8.82 -6.95
C LEU A 125 10.38 -8.62 -8.17
N SER A 126 10.94 -8.15 -9.29
CA SER A 126 10.18 -7.93 -10.53
C SER A 126 9.55 -9.20 -11.11
N PHE A 127 10.11 -10.37 -10.81
CA PHE A 127 9.56 -11.63 -11.33
C PHE A 127 8.16 -11.94 -10.80
N GLY A 128 7.78 -11.41 -9.65
CA GLY A 128 6.42 -11.59 -9.13
C GLY A 128 5.36 -11.15 -10.14
N GLU A 129 5.46 -9.93 -10.63
CA GLU A 129 4.55 -9.36 -11.62
C GLU A 129 4.84 -9.85 -13.04
N ARG A 130 6.11 -10.04 -13.40
CA ARG A 130 6.53 -10.51 -14.72
C ARG A 130 6.03 -11.92 -15.03
N LEU A 131 5.96 -12.80 -14.04
CA LEU A 131 5.42 -14.16 -14.20
C LEU A 131 3.90 -14.17 -14.39
N LEU A 132 3.17 -13.29 -13.71
CA LEU A 132 1.71 -13.27 -13.74
C LEU A 132 1.14 -12.55 -14.96
N THR A 133 1.72 -11.42 -15.36
CA THR A 133 1.16 -10.53 -16.38
C THR A 133 0.94 -11.22 -17.73
N PRO A 134 1.84 -12.07 -18.27
CA PRO A 134 1.59 -12.87 -19.46
C PRO A 134 0.40 -13.82 -19.31
N ILE A 135 0.24 -14.44 -18.14
CA ILE A 135 -0.87 -15.36 -17.87
C ILE A 135 -2.21 -14.63 -17.99
N ILE A 136 -2.29 -13.43 -17.42
CA ILE A 136 -3.49 -12.59 -17.54
C ILE A 136 -3.78 -12.26 -19.01
N SER A 137 -2.77 -11.83 -19.76
CA SER A 137 -2.95 -11.49 -21.18
C SER A 137 -3.44 -12.70 -21.98
N TYR A 138 -2.81 -13.86 -21.88
CA TYR A 138 -3.28 -15.06 -22.56
C TYR A 138 -4.67 -15.53 -22.08
N SER A 139 -5.01 -15.27 -20.81
CA SER A 139 -6.34 -15.54 -20.30
C SER A 139 -7.41 -14.60 -20.87
N LEU A 140 -7.07 -13.33 -21.17
CA LEU A 140 -7.95 -12.39 -21.90
C LEU A 140 -8.12 -12.82 -23.35
N LEU A 141 -7.04 -13.20 -24.04
CA LEU A 141 -7.09 -13.75 -25.40
C LEU A 141 -7.98 -15.00 -25.47
N ASP A 142 -7.93 -15.88 -24.47
CA ASP A 142 -8.83 -17.06 -24.34
C ASP A 142 -10.31 -16.67 -24.20
N LYS A 143 -10.61 -15.44 -23.79
CA LYS A 143 -11.99 -14.88 -23.71
C LYS A 143 -12.38 -14.07 -24.95
N GLY A 144 -11.53 -14.04 -25.98
CA GLY A 144 -11.76 -13.28 -27.20
C GLY A 144 -11.53 -11.77 -27.05
N LEU A 145 -10.66 -11.37 -26.11
CA LEU A 145 -10.25 -9.99 -25.94
C LEU A 145 -8.79 -9.84 -26.41
N GLU A 146 -8.58 -8.98 -27.40
CA GLU A 146 -7.24 -8.65 -27.84
C GLU A 146 -6.48 -7.95 -26.70
N SER A 147 -5.33 -8.49 -26.33
CA SER A 147 -4.52 -7.98 -25.23
C SER A 147 -3.03 -8.12 -25.48
N VAL A 148 -2.24 -7.20 -24.91
CA VAL A 148 -0.78 -7.18 -24.99
C VAL A 148 -0.23 -7.00 -23.58
N TYR A 149 0.65 -7.90 -23.12
CA TYR A 149 1.33 -7.71 -21.85
C TYR A 149 2.60 -6.89 -22.04
N LEU A 150 2.86 -6.01 -21.08
CA LEU A 150 4.00 -5.10 -21.03
C LEU A 150 4.53 -5.02 -19.61
N THR A 151 5.83 -5.01 -19.44
CA THR A 151 6.45 -4.64 -18.18
C THR A 151 6.39 -3.12 -17.97
N GLY A 152 6.56 -2.65 -16.72
CA GLY A 152 6.67 -1.23 -16.44
C GLY A 152 7.84 -0.55 -17.19
N GLN A 153 8.92 -1.29 -17.47
CA GLN A 153 10.02 -0.84 -18.32
C GLN A 153 9.58 -0.67 -19.78
N GLU A 154 8.94 -1.69 -20.36
CA GLU A 154 8.49 -1.68 -21.77
C GLU A 154 7.42 -0.62 -22.02
N VAL A 155 6.51 -0.39 -21.07
CA VAL A 155 5.52 0.68 -21.19
C VAL A 155 6.13 2.07 -20.99
N GLY A 156 7.36 2.16 -20.48
CA GLY A 156 8.13 3.39 -20.39
C GLY A 156 8.08 4.12 -19.04
N ILE A 157 7.80 3.42 -17.92
CA ILE A 157 7.93 4.00 -16.58
C ILE A 157 9.41 4.20 -16.28
N LEU A 158 9.88 5.44 -16.44
CA LEU A 158 11.24 5.84 -16.15
C LEU A 158 11.37 6.34 -14.73
N THR A 159 12.40 5.89 -14.02
CA THR A 159 12.61 6.24 -12.60
C THR A 159 14.02 6.79 -12.35
N ASP A 160 14.23 7.31 -11.14
CA ASP A 160 15.58 7.46 -10.60
C ASP A 160 16.19 6.07 -10.29
N SER A 161 17.48 6.04 -9.93
CA SER A 161 18.22 4.80 -9.61
C SER A 161 18.18 4.46 -8.09
N LYS A 162 17.15 4.90 -7.36
CA LYS A 162 16.96 4.51 -5.95
C LYS A 162 16.28 3.16 -5.87
N PHE A 163 17.05 2.09 -5.96
CA PHE A 163 16.52 0.74 -5.87
C PHE A 163 15.70 0.52 -4.59
N GLY A 164 14.65 -0.30 -4.67
CA GLY A 164 13.69 -0.59 -3.59
C GLY A 164 12.60 0.46 -3.39
N GLN A 165 12.85 1.74 -3.73
CA GLN A 165 11.91 2.86 -3.55
C GLN A 165 12.05 3.92 -4.63
N ALA A 166 12.23 3.51 -5.87
CA ALA A 166 12.46 4.40 -7.00
C ALA A 166 11.30 5.39 -7.20
N ARG A 167 11.64 6.59 -7.67
CA ARG A 167 10.68 7.65 -7.99
C ARG A 167 10.56 7.82 -9.49
N PRO A 168 9.33 7.85 -10.02
CA PRO A 168 9.11 8.05 -11.45
C PRO A 168 9.47 9.48 -11.85
N LEU A 169 10.10 9.61 -13.01
CA LEU A 169 10.34 10.87 -13.71
C LEU A 169 9.11 11.15 -14.58
N ILE A 170 8.10 11.80 -13.97
CA ILE A 170 6.73 11.88 -14.50
C ILE A 170 6.68 12.45 -15.92
N ASP A 171 7.36 13.56 -16.21
CA ASP A 171 7.29 14.20 -17.53
C ASP A 171 7.76 13.29 -18.66
N THR A 172 8.91 12.63 -18.47
CA THR A 172 9.44 11.69 -19.44
C THR A 172 8.60 10.41 -19.51
N THR A 173 8.15 9.91 -18.36
CA THR A 173 7.26 8.76 -18.27
C THR A 173 5.97 9.01 -19.05
N LYS A 174 5.37 10.21 -18.93
CA LYS A 174 4.14 10.58 -19.64
C LYS A 174 4.29 10.43 -21.15
N ILE A 175 5.40 10.93 -21.71
CA ILE A 175 5.66 10.84 -23.14
C ILE A 175 5.79 9.38 -23.59
N ARG A 176 6.56 8.59 -22.85
CA ARG A 176 6.81 7.18 -23.19
C ARG A 176 5.55 6.32 -23.03
N VAL A 177 4.84 6.45 -21.94
CA VAL A 177 3.60 5.69 -21.68
C VAL A 177 2.54 6.01 -22.74
N LYS A 178 2.33 7.28 -23.09
CA LYS A 178 1.44 7.65 -24.21
C LYS A 178 1.84 6.99 -25.53
N TYR A 179 3.12 6.99 -25.83
CA TYR A 179 3.63 6.40 -27.06
C TYR A 179 3.33 4.90 -27.17
N HIS A 180 3.42 4.16 -26.06
CA HIS A 180 3.19 2.71 -26.06
C HIS A 180 1.72 2.32 -25.83
N VAL A 181 0.96 3.09 -25.04
CA VAL A 181 -0.42 2.71 -24.64
C VAL A 181 -1.48 3.23 -25.61
N ASP A 182 -1.39 4.49 -26.07
CA ASP A 182 -2.44 5.09 -26.91
C ASP A 182 -2.66 4.32 -28.25
N PRO A 183 -1.64 3.80 -28.95
CA PRO A 183 -1.86 2.98 -30.14
C PRO A 183 -2.65 1.70 -29.85
N LEU A 184 -2.33 1.02 -28.75
CA LEU A 184 -3.02 -0.21 -28.36
C LEU A 184 -4.50 0.04 -28.07
N LEU A 185 -4.81 1.13 -27.34
CA LEU A 185 -6.21 1.50 -27.07
C LEU A 185 -6.96 1.86 -28.36
N LYS A 186 -6.34 2.57 -29.31
CA LYS A 186 -6.95 2.87 -30.62
C LYS A 186 -7.23 1.61 -31.44
N GLU A 187 -6.42 0.57 -31.27
CA GLU A 187 -6.62 -0.74 -31.90
C GLU A 187 -7.59 -1.62 -31.10
N ASN A 188 -8.28 -1.07 -30.09
CA ASN A 188 -9.18 -1.78 -29.19
C ASN A 188 -8.52 -2.96 -28.46
N LYS A 189 -7.22 -2.89 -28.21
CA LYS A 189 -6.43 -3.85 -27.44
C LYS A 189 -6.37 -3.43 -25.98
N ILE A 190 -6.29 -4.40 -25.08
CA ILE A 190 -6.15 -4.17 -23.63
C ILE A 190 -4.67 -4.29 -23.25
N PRO A 191 -3.97 -3.19 -22.91
CA PRO A 191 -2.65 -3.25 -22.30
C PRO A 191 -2.73 -3.90 -20.91
N VAL A 192 -1.95 -4.95 -20.68
CA VAL A 192 -1.83 -5.69 -19.41
C VAL A 192 -0.44 -5.41 -18.86
N ILE A 193 -0.35 -4.56 -17.85
CA ILE A 193 0.91 -3.96 -17.40
C ILE A 193 1.30 -4.52 -16.04
N THR A 194 2.61 -4.84 -15.89
CA THR A 194 3.14 -5.15 -14.55
C THR A 194 3.03 -3.93 -13.66
N GLY A 195 2.40 -4.08 -12.50
CA GLY A 195 2.54 -3.11 -11.43
C GLY A 195 3.93 -3.10 -10.82
N PHE A 196 4.22 -2.17 -9.89
CA PHE A 196 5.40 -2.16 -9.03
C PHE A 196 6.74 -1.86 -9.72
N ILE A 197 6.87 -2.09 -11.03
CA ILE A 197 8.12 -2.10 -11.78
C ILE A 197 8.26 -0.84 -12.63
N GLY A 198 9.48 -0.29 -12.67
CA GLY A 198 9.96 0.69 -13.63
C GLY A 198 11.38 0.35 -14.09
N ALA A 199 12.03 1.29 -14.74
CA ALA A 199 13.46 1.19 -15.04
C ALA A 199 14.14 2.54 -14.93
N ASP A 200 15.42 2.53 -14.56
CA ASP A 200 16.27 3.72 -14.59
C ASP A 200 16.73 4.07 -16.01
N GLN A 201 17.47 5.17 -16.14
CA GLN A 201 18.00 5.64 -17.44
C GLN A 201 18.97 4.66 -18.10
N ASN A 202 19.59 3.77 -17.33
CA ASN A 202 20.51 2.75 -17.82
C ASN A 202 19.79 1.44 -18.18
N GLY A 203 18.46 1.40 -18.09
CA GLY A 203 17.67 0.21 -18.36
C GLY A 203 17.67 -0.81 -17.21
N ASN A 204 18.19 -0.47 -16.03
CA ASN A 204 18.12 -1.34 -14.88
C ASN A 204 16.71 -1.34 -14.31
N ILE A 205 16.17 -2.53 -14.02
CA ILE A 205 14.87 -2.68 -13.38
C ILE A 205 14.91 -2.05 -11.98
N THR A 206 13.89 -1.25 -11.68
CA THR A 206 13.68 -0.62 -10.37
C THR A 206 12.31 -0.96 -9.85
N THR A 207 12.15 -0.96 -8.52
CA THR A 207 10.85 -1.15 -7.87
C THR A 207 10.36 0.13 -7.21
N LEU A 208 9.05 0.35 -7.26
CA LEU A 208 8.40 1.56 -6.76
C LEU A 208 8.11 1.53 -5.25
N GLY A 209 8.51 0.48 -4.55
CA GLY A 209 8.30 0.32 -3.11
C GLY A 209 6.87 -0.08 -2.73
N ARG A 210 6.48 0.14 -1.48
CA ARG A 210 5.17 -0.27 -0.95
C ARG A 210 4.01 0.24 -1.79
N SER A 211 3.00 -0.62 -2.02
CA SER A 211 1.85 -0.35 -2.90
C SER A 211 2.25 0.11 -4.30
N GLY A 212 3.41 -0.34 -4.78
CA GLY A 212 3.95 0.06 -6.07
C GLY A 212 3.01 -0.23 -7.23
N SER A 213 2.17 -1.27 -7.17
CA SER A 213 1.18 -1.55 -8.22
C SER A 213 0.02 -0.53 -8.24
N ASP A 214 -0.43 -0.04 -7.06
CA ASP A 214 -1.41 1.06 -6.99
C ASP A 214 -0.78 2.35 -7.51
N TYR A 215 0.48 2.58 -7.16
CA TYR A 215 1.27 3.71 -7.66
C TYR A 215 1.46 3.65 -9.17
N THR A 216 1.77 2.48 -9.74
CA THR A 216 1.80 2.26 -11.20
C THR A 216 0.48 2.65 -11.86
N ALA A 217 -0.65 2.22 -11.29
CA ALA A 217 -1.97 2.51 -11.84
C ALA A 217 -2.25 4.02 -11.91
N THR A 218 -1.92 4.76 -10.86
CA THR A 218 -2.10 6.22 -10.82
C THR A 218 -1.10 6.97 -11.71
N ILE A 219 0.16 6.51 -11.82
CA ILE A 219 1.13 7.03 -12.78
C ILE A 219 0.59 6.90 -14.22
N ILE A 220 0.16 5.69 -14.60
CA ILE A 220 -0.37 5.44 -15.94
C ILE A 220 -1.61 6.31 -16.19
N ALA A 221 -2.51 6.42 -15.20
CA ALA A 221 -3.73 7.24 -15.31
C ALA A 221 -3.41 8.69 -15.67
N VAL A 222 -2.44 9.30 -15.00
CA VAL A 222 -2.01 10.67 -15.30
C VAL A 222 -1.30 10.76 -16.66
N CYS A 223 -0.55 9.73 -17.01
CA CYS A 223 0.18 9.73 -18.29
C CYS A 223 -0.74 9.71 -19.51
N ILE A 224 -1.86 8.98 -19.45
CA ILE A 224 -2.79 8.85 -20.59
C ILE A 224 -4.09 9.62 -20.42
N ASP A 225 -4.15 10.52 -19.45
CA ASP A 225 -5.34 11.33 -19.13
C ASP A 225 -6.59 10.45 -18.95
N ALA A 226 -6.52 9.43 -18.08
CA ALA A 226 -7.62 8.49 -17.81
C ALA A 226 -8.80 9.18 -17.10
N ASP A 227 -10.00 8.63 -17.28
CA ASP A 227 -11.22 9.13 -16.64
C ASP A 227 -11.30 8.72 -15.15
N GLU A 228 -10.94 7.46 -14.83
CA GLU A 228 -10.94 6.92 -13.46
C GLU A 228 -9.85 5.85 -13.27
N VAL A 229 -9.40 5.69 -12.02
CA VAL A 229 -8.57 4.56 -11.56
C VAL A 229 -9.42 3.67 -10.66
N TRP A 230 -9.53 2.38 -10.98
CA TRP A 230 -10.26 1.41 -10.18
C TRP A 230 -9.28 0.43 -9.51
N LEU A 231 -9.22 0.48 -8.19
CA LEU A 231 -8.44 -0.43 -7.37
C LEU A 231 -9.34 -1.58 -6.92
N TRP A 232 -9.16 -2.74 -7.54
CA TRP A 232 -9.88 -3.96 -7.22
C TRP A 232 -9.17 -4.75 -6.13
N THR A 233 -9.90 -5.04 -5.07
CA THR A 233 -9.44 -5.77 -3.89
C THR A 233 -10.44 -6.87 -3.51
N ASP A 234 -10.12 -7.69 -2.52
CA ASP A 234 -10.98 -8.74 -1.96
C ASP A 234 -11.83 -8.24 -0.77
N VAL A 235 -11.67 -7.00 -0.35
CA VAL A 235 -12.38 -6.38 0.78
C VAL A 235 -13.28 -5.23 0.36
N ASN A 236 -14.24 -4.88 1.21
CA ASN A 236 -15.26 -3.88 0.92
C ASN A 236 -14.77 -2.46 1.19
N ALA A 237 -13.92 -1.88 0.32
CA ALA A 237 -13.61 -0.45 0.31
C ALA A 237 -13.26 0.20 1.69
N LEU A 238 -13.20 1.52 1.79
CA LEU A 238 -12.96 2.23 3.06
C LEU A 238 -14.23 2.22 3.92
N MET A 239 -14.07 1.99 5.23
CA MET A 239 -15.19 1.85 6.16
C MET A 239 -15.13 2.86 7.30
N THR A 240 -16.27 3.05 7.96
CA THR A 240 -16.42 3.97 9.12
C THR A 240 -15.66 3.48 10.36
N ALA A 241 -15.34 2.20 10.45
CA ALA A 241 -14.46 1.55 11.41
C ALA A 241 -14.07 0.17 10.85
N ASP A 242 -13.13 -0.52 11.50
CA ASP A 242 -12.84 -1.92 11.23
C ASP A 242 -14.07 -2.79 11.55
N PRO A 243 -14.61 -3.56 10.59
CA PRO A 243 -15.79 -4.41 10.81
C PRO A 243 -15.56 -5.53 11.84
N ASP A 244 -14.30 -5.93 12.07
CA ASP A 244 -13.97 -6.89 13.13
C ASP A 244 -14.13 -6.29 14.52
N LEU A 245 -14.04 -4.96 14.67
CA LEU A 245 -14.23 -4.23 15.91
C LEU A 245 -15.66 -3.70 16.05
N VAL A 246 -16.29 -3.26 14.97
CA VAL A 246 -17.63 -2.65 14.91
C VAL A 246 -18.44 -3.30 13.81
N LYS A 247 -19.34 -4.21 14.16
CA LYS A 247 -20.19 -4.94 13.20
C LYS A 247 -21.08 -4.04 12.35
N GLU A 248 -21.47 -2.89 12.89
CA GLU A 248 -22.31 -1.88 12.24
C GLU A 248 -21.50 -0.92 11.35
N ALA A 249 -20.19 -1.15 11.18
CA ALA A 249 -19.36 -0.35 10.30
C ALA A 249 -19.91 -0.34 8.87
N LYS A 250 -19.89 0.83 8.23
CA LYS A 250 -20.43 1.05 6.90
C LYS A 250 -19.35 1.49 5.93
N VAL A 251 -19.54 1.15 4.65
CA VAL A 251 -18.68 1.64 3.58
C VAL A 251 -18.82 3.15 3.44
N LEU A 252 -17.70 3.84 3.35
CA LEU A 252 -17.64 5.25 2.99
C LEU A 252 -17.80 5.37 1.49
N ARG A 253 -18.90 5.97 1.03
CA ARG A 253 -19.16 6.12 -0.41
C ARG A 253 -18.15 7.03 -1.08
N GLU A 254 -17.73 8.08 -0.36
CA GLU A 254 -16.87 9.11 -0.93
C GLU A 254 -15.99 9.76 0.14
N VAL A 255 -14.70 9.93 -0.18
CA VAL A 255 -13.72 10.61 0.67
C VAL A 255 -12.84 11.54 -0.17
N SER A 256 -12.27 12.57 0.45
CA SER A 256 -11.26 13.40 -0.19
C SER A 256 -9.89 12.69 -0.22
N PHE A 257 -8.98 13.14 -1.11
CA PHE A 257 -7.59 12.65 -1.09
C PHE A 257 -6.93 12.85 0.28
N ALA A 258 -7.17 14.00 0.92
CA ALA A 258 -6.62 14.27 2.24
C ALA A 258 -7.13 13.29 3.30
N GLU A 259 -8.44 13.00 3.32
CA GLU A 259 -9.01 11.97 4.21
C GLU A 259 -8.46 10.58 3.89
N ALA A 260 -8.33 10.22 2.60
CA ALA A 260 -7.80 8.94 2.18
C ALA A 260 -6.34 8.74 2.64
N ILE A 261 -5.51 9.78 2.63
CA ILE A 261 -4.15 9.74 3.18
C ILE A 261 -4.19 9.42 4.68
N GLU A 262 -5.00 10.15 5.45
CA GLU A 262 -5.13 9.90 6.89
C GLU A 262 -5.63 8.48 7.19
N LEU A 263 -6.67 8.03 6.45
CA LEU A 263 -7.21 6.68 6.57
C LEU A 263 -6.16 5.60 6.25
N SER A 264 -5.30 5.84 5.28
CA SER A 264 -4.26 4.90 4.85
C SER A 264 -3.12 4.78 5.86
N LEU A 265 -2.73 5.88 6.50
CA LEU A 265 -1.65 5.91 7.49
C LEU A 265 -2.06 5.21 8.80
N PHE A 266 -3.33 5.36 9.19
CA PHE A 266 -3.86 4.82 10.44
C PHE A 266 -4.46 3.41 10.34
N GLY A 267 -4.09 2.59 9.34
CA GLY A 267 -4.38 1.16 9.36
C GLY A 267 -5.41 0.65 8.37
N ALA A 268 -5.94 1.49 7.50
CA ALA A 268 -6.68 0.98 6.35
C ALA A 268 -5.69 0.26 5.41
N LYS A 269 -5.74 -1.07 5.39
CA LYS A 269 -4.85 -1.94 4.59
C LYS A 269 -5.05 -1.82 3.06
N TYR A 270 -5.77 -0.78 2.61
CA TYR A 270 -6.30 -0.73 1.25
C TYR A 270 -5.39 -0.04 0.24
N MET A 271 -4.58 0.91 0.69
CA MET A 271 -3.72 1.70 -0.21
C MET A 271 -2.66 2.44 0.61
N HIS A 272 -1.49 2.66 0.04
CA HIS A 272 -0.45 3.52 0.64
C HIS A 272 -0.60 4.96 0.13
N PRO A 273 -0.38 6.00 0.96
CA PRO A 273 -0.51 7.41 0.54
C PRO A 273 0.24 7.76 -0.74
N ARG A 274 1.41 7.15 -0.96
CA ARG A 274 2.22 7.35 -2.16
C ARG A 274 1.46 7.05 -3.46
N ALA A 275 0.53 6.10 -3.43
CA ALA A 275 -0.29 5.77 -4.59
C ALA A 275 -1.24 6.91 -4.99
N LEU A 276 -1.53 7.85 -4.09
CA LEU A 276 -2.36 9.02 -4.38
C LEU A 276 -1.57 10.17 -5.02
N GLU A 277 -0.26 10.23 -4.75
CA GLU A 277 0.61 11.35 -5.13
C GLU A 277 0.44 11.79 -6.60
N PRO A 278 0.44 10.91 -7.62
CA PRO A 278 0.32 11.35 -9.01
C PRO A 278 -1.01 12.05 -9.34
N VAL A 279 -2.10 11.65 -8.70
CA VAL A 279 -3.45 12.13 -9.04
C VAL A 279 -3.97 13.24 -8.14
N MET A 280 -3.27 13.59 -7.05
CA MET A 280 -3.73 14.61 -6.09
C MET A 280 -3.99 15.98 -6.71
N ASP A 281 -3.17 16.37 -7.69
CA ASP A 281 -3.31 17.66 -8.39
C ASP A 281 -4.17 17.57 -9.65
N THR A 282 -4.70 16.37 -9.96
CA THR A 282 -5.59 16.13 -11.09
C THR A 282 -7.05 16.04 -10.65
N ASN A 283 -7.95 15.89 -11.61
CA ASN A 283 -9.35 15.59 -11.33
C ASN A 283 -9.69 14.09 -11.56
N ILE A 284 -8.69 13.23 -11.69
CA ILE A 284 -8.88 11.79 -11.89
C ILE A 284 -9.26 11.15 -10.55
N PRO A 285 -10.50 10.66 -10.37
CA PRO A 285 -10.89 9.98 -9.14
C PRO A 285 -10.33 8.56 -9.09
N ILE A 286 -10.14 8.08 -7.86
CA ILE A 286 -9.83 6.67 -7.60
C ILE A 286 -11.07 6.01 -7.02
N ARG A 287 -11.39 4.81 -7.47
CA ARG A 287 -12.47 4.00 -6.92
C ARG A 287 -11.92 2.69 -6.37
N ILE A 288 -12.12 2.44 -5.08
CA ILE A 288 -11.78 1.16 -4.44
C ILE A 288 -13.02 0.27 -4.48
N ARG A 289 -12.91 -0.93 -5.04
CA ARG A 289 -14.02 -1.87 -5.21
C ARG A 289 -13.63 -3.30 -4.83
N ASN A 290 -14.61 -4.04 -4.32
CA ASN A 290 -14.44 -5.48 -4.11
C ASN A 290 -14.67 -6.22 -5.45
N ALA A 291 -13.65 -6.98 -5.88
CA ALA A 291 -13.71 -7.74 -7.14
C ALA A 291 -14.75 -8.89 -7.09
N PHE A 292 -15.08 -9.36 -5.89
CA PHE A 292 -15.95 -10.50 -5.66
C PHE A 292 -17.35 -10.11 -5.13
N ASN A 293 -17.56 -8.80 -4.84
CA ASN A 293 -18.85 -8.26 -4.41
C ASN A 293 -19.19 -7.01 -5.24
N LEU A 294 -19.65 -7.23 -6.45
CA LEU A 294 -19.95 -6.16 -7.42
C LEU A 294 -21.18 -5.31 -7.06
N SER A 295 -22.05 -5.79 -6.16
CA SER A 295 -23.20 -5.04 -5.66
C SER A 295 -22.78 -3.85 -4.79
N ASN A 296 -21.59 -3.88 -4.21
CA ASN A 296 -21.01 -2.77 -3.48
C ASN A 296 -20.28 -1.83 -4.45
N GLU A 297 -20.76 -0.58 -4.57
CA GLU A 297 -20.15 0.45 -5.43
C GLU A 297 -18.76 0.87 -4.99
N GLY A 298 -18.35 0.53 -3.75
CA GLY A 298 -17.07 0.84 -3.18
C GLY A 298 -16.95 2.28 -2.67
N THR A 299 -15.71 2.77 -2.59
CA THR A 299 -15.40 4.14 -2.17
C THR A 299 -14.78 4.93 -3.33
N ILE A 300 -15.28 6.12 -3.57
CA ILE A 300 -14.68 7.11 -4.48
C ILE A 300 -13.76 8.01 -3.67
N ILE A 301 -12.53 8.17 -4.14
CA ILE A 301 -11.56 9.12 -3.61
C ILE A 301 -11.39 10.21 -4.66
N SER A 302 -11.72 11.45 -4.31
CA SER A 302 -11.67 12.58 -5.24
C SER A 302 -11.17 13.85 -4.58
N LYS A 303 -10.80 14.83 -5.39
CA LYS A 303 -10.37 16.15 -4.91
C LYS A 303 -11.49 16.90 -4.21
N ASN A 304 -12.70 16.81 -4.76
CA ASN A 304 -13.88 17.54 -4.32
C ASN A 304 -15.05 16.58 -4.09
N PRO A 305 -15.11 15.90 -2.92
CA PRO A 305 -16.24 15.03 -2.60
C PRO A 305 -17.56 15.83 -2.51
N SER A 306 -18.66 15.14 -2.80
CA SER A 306 -19.99 15.76 -2.80
C SER A 306 -20.36 16.31 -1.41
N LYS A 307 -21.16 17.37 -1.36
CA LYS A 307 -21.61 17.98 -0.08
C LYS A 307 -22.39 16.99 0.78
N SER A 308 -23.12 16.07 0.19
CA SER A 308 -23.87 15.02 0.90
C SER A 308 -22.98 14.02 1.64
N SER A 309 -21.73 13.89 1.21
CA SER A 309 -20.73 13.01 1.86
C SER A 309 -19.92 13.69 2.95
N GLN A 310 -20.09 15.01 3.16
CA GLN A 310 -19.33 15.80 4.14
C GLN A 310 -19.86 15.58 5.56
N LYS A 311 -19.52 14.42 6.16
CA LYS A 311 -19.72 14.20 7.60
C LYS A 311 -18.57 14.84 8.37
N ILE A 312 -18.86 15.29 9.63
CA ILE A 312 -17.83 15.86 10.54
C ILE A 312 -16.72 14.84 10.77
N VAL A 313 -17.09 13.63 11.18
CA VAL A 313 -16.19 12.47 11.32
C VAL A 313 -16.61 11.41 10.31
N LYS A 314 -15.66 10.84 9.60
CA LYS A 314 -15.89 9.78 8.61
C LYS A 314 -15.55 8.41 9.15
N SER A 315 -14.44 8.30 9.87
CA SER A 315 -13.97 7.00 10.34
C SER A 315 -13.28 7.10 11.69
N ILE A 316 -13.38 6.00 12.43
CA ILE A 316 -12.61 5.73 13.65
C ILE A 316 -11.67 4.56 13.34
N ILE A 317 -10.38 4.79 13.49
CA ILE A 317 -9.36 3.80 13.17
C ILE A 317 -8.59 3.43 14.41
N ALA A 318 -8.21 2.17 14.51
CA ALA A 318 -7.33 1.67 15.56
C ALA A 318 -6.08 1.04 14.94
N ILE A 319 -4.92 1.35 15.48
CA ILE A 319 -3.67 0.67 15.16
C ILE A 319 -3.20 -0.05 16.42
N ARG A 320 -3.18 -1.36 16.32
CA ARG A 320 -2.58 -2.27 17.31
C ARG A 320 -1.15 -2.61 16.92
N ASN A 321 -0.48 -3.39 17.73
CA ASN A 321 0.93 -3.76 17.51
C ASN A 321 1.85 -2.54 17.49
N THR A 322 1.63 -1.62 18.44
CA THR A 322 2.41 -0.39 18.62
C THR A 322 3.04 -0.37 20.00
N ALA A 323 4.11 0.39 20.13
CA ALA A 323 4.76 0.68 21.42
C ALA A 323 4.95 2.19 21.57
N LEU A 324 4.75 2.66 22.80
CA LEU A 324 5.02 4.03 23.20
C LEU A 324 6.41 4.09 23.84
N ILE A 325 7.26 4.95 23.29
CA ILE A 325 8.58 5.26 23.85
C ILE A 325 8.52 6.68 24.39
N ASP A 326 8.89 6.86 25.65
CA ASP A 326 9.04 8.15 26.30
C ASP A 326 10.53 8.38 26.62
N VAL A 327 11.11 9.38 25.98
CA VAL A 327 12.49 9.81 26.26
C VAL A 327 12.47 11.08 27.10
N SER A 328 13.23 11.10 28.19
CA SER A 328 13.22 12.22 29.10
C SER A 328 14.61 12.53 29.67
N GLY A 329 14.84 13.79 30.02
CA GLY A 329 16.07 14.23 30.64
C GLY A 329 16.13 15.73 30.89
N GLY A 330 16.67 16.14 32.04
CA GLY A 330 16.86 17.57 32.36
C GLY A 330 17.79 18.31 31.38
N GLY A 331 18.70 17.59 30.71
CA GLY A 331 19.56 18.15 29.64
C GLY A 331 18.85 18.45 28.33
N MET A 332 17.57 18.08 28.21
CA MET A 332 16.76 18.39 27.03
C MET A 332 16.14 19.80 27.08
N VAL A 333 15.90 20.30 28.31
CA VAL A 333 15.24 21.60 28.53
C VAL A 333 16.12 22.74 28.02
N GLY A 334 15.57 23.56 27.13
CA GLY A 334 16.28 24.70 26.55
C GLY A 334 17.50 24.31 25.69
N ALA A 335 17.62 23.04 25.27
CA ALA A 335 18.74 22.55 24.46
C ALA A 335 18.30 22.43 22.99
N PRO A 336 18.56 23.43 22.13
CA PRO A 336 18.17 23.38 20.72
C PRO A 336 18.75 22.14 20.01
N GLY A 337 17.97 21.52 19.14
CA GLY A 337 18.39 20.38 18.34
C GLY A 337 18.25 19.01 19.03
N THR A 338 17.74 18.92 20.27
CA THR A 338 17.51 17.64 20.95
C THR A 338 16.55 16.74 20.16
N ALA A 339 15.40 17.24 19.74
CA ALA A 339 14.46 16.49 18.91
C ALA A 339 15.10 16.04 17.58
N ALA A 340 15.87 16.91 16.93
CA ALA A 340 16.58 16.57 15.70
C ALA A 340 17.54 15.38 15.89
N ARG A 341 18.29 15.34 16.98
CA ARG A 341 19.22 14.23 17.29
C ARG A 341 18.48 12.91 17.52
N ILE A 342 17.35 12.95 18.25
CA ILE A 342 16.53 11.77 18.52
C ILE A 342 15.98 11.23 17.20
N PHE A 343 15.40 12.08 16.37
CA PHE A 343 14.77 11.64 15.11
C PHE A 343 15.80 11.25 14.05
N ASP A 344 16.95 11.91 13.95
CA ASP A 344 18.05 11.53 13.05
C ASP A 344 18.61 10.14 13.41
N ALA A 345 18.81 9.86 14.71
CA ALA A 345 19.29 8.57 15.16
C ALA A 345 18.34 7.43 14.74
N LEU A 346 17.05 7.61 14.97
CA LEU A 346 16.03 6.63 14.58
C LEU A 346 15.87 6.50 13.05
N ALA A 347 15.91 7.62 12.33
CA ALA A 347 15.82 7.65 10.87
C ALA A 347 16.97 6.88 10.19
N ARG A 348 18.22 7.01 10.69
CA ARG A 348 19.39 6.25 10.20
C ARG A 348 19.24 4.73 10.34
N LYS A 349 18.36 4.27 11.23
CA LYS A 349 18.00 2.86 11.42
C LYS A 349 16.67 2.49 10.77
N SER A 350 16.12 3.37 9.93
CA SER A 350 14.84 3.18 9.23
C SER A 350 13.65 2.92 10.17
N VAL A 351 13.73 3.38 11.43
CA VAL A 351 12.61 3.31 12.39
C VAL A 351 11.58 4.39 12.04
N ASN A 352 10.37 3.97 11.73
CA ASN A 352 9.28 4.89 11.42
C ASN A 352 8.55 5.33 12.69
N ILE A 353 8.45 6.65 12.91
CA ILE A 353 7.72 7.24 14.02
C ILE A 353 6.30 7.59 13.53
N MET A 354 5.29 6.98 14.15
CA MET A 354 3.89 7.13 13.75
C MET A 354 3.21 8.35 14.38
N MET A 355 3.62 8.72 15.59
CA MET A 355 2.99 9.77 16.38
C MET A 355 4.01 10.36 17.35
N ILE A 356 3.99 11.68 17.55
CA ILE A 356 4.91 12.40 18.43
C ILE A 356 4.11 13.36 19.31
N SER A 357 4.51 13.46 20.59
CA SER A 357 4.06 14.50 21.50
C SER A 357 5.23 14.97 22.35
N GLN A 358 5.39 16.28 22.46
CA GLN A 358 6.42 16.89 23.30
C GLN A 358 5.77 17.78 24.35
N SER A 359 6.24 17.69 25.60
CA SER A 359 5.77 18.57 26.66
C SER A 359 6.26 20.01 26.45
N PRO A 360 5.48 21.04 26.83
CA PRO A 360 5.93 22.42 26.78
C PRO A 360 7.19 22.73 27.62
N SER A 361 7.48 21.87 28.59
CA SER A 361 8.70 21.96 29.42
C SER A 361 9.96 21.47 28.68
N GLU A 362 9.81 20.90 27.46
CA GLU A 362 10.90 20.29 26.70
C GLU A 362 11.67 19.16 27.43
N SER A 363 11.17 18.73 28.59
CA SER A 363 11.82 17.72 29.43
C SER A 363 11.57 16.28 28.97
N SER A 364 10.58 16.07 28.09
CA SER A 364 10.25 14.75 27.54
C SER A 364 9.67 14.83 26.12
N ILE A 365 9.96 13.79 25.34
CA ILE A 365 9.35 13.54 24.03
C ILE A 365 8.82 12.11 24.06
N SER A 366 7.51 11.98 23.82
CA SER A 366 6.86 10.70 23.68
C SER A 366 6.62 10.41 22.20
N MET A 367 6.87 9.18 21.76
CA MET A 367 6.71 8.78 20.38
C MET A 367 6.13 7.37 20.28
N VAL A 368 5.34 7.12 19.26
CA VAL A 368 4.78 5.80 18.97
C VAL A 368 5.48 5.21 17.75
N VAL A 369 5.92 3.97 17.89
CA VAL A 369 6.54 3.16 16.82
C VAL A 369 5.76 1.86 16.65
N LYS A 370 6.00 1.13 15.56
CA LYS A 370 5.55 -0.26 15.46
C LYS A 370 6.30 -1.12 16.46
N LYS A 371 5.64 -2.13 16.98
CA LYS A 371 6.26 -3.07 17.92
C LYS A 371 7.44 -3.82 17.29
N ASP A 372 7.37 -4.10 15.99
CA ASP A 372 8.45 -4.76 15.24
C ASP A 372 9.73 -3.92 15.16
N ASP A 373 9.62 -2.58 15.27
CA ASP A 373 10.76 -1.65 15.22
C ASP A 373 11.30 -1.31 16.63
N LEU A 374 10.63 -1.79 17.69
CA LEU A 374 10.88 -1.37 19.06
C LEU A 374 12.29 -1.64 19.54
N ASP A 375 12.78 -2.86 19.39
CA ASP A 375 14.15 -3.26 19.84
C ASP A 375 15.22 -2.44 19.14
N THR A 376 15.04 -2.18 17.84
CA THR A 376 15.94 -1.33 17.06
C THR A 376 15.91 0.11 17.58
N ALA A 377 14.71 0.62 17.89
CA ALA A 377 14.53 1.97 18.41
C ALA A 377 15.21 2.14 19.78
N ILE A 378 14.95 1.24 20.72
CA ILE A 378 15.53 1.28 22.07
C ILE A 378 17.06 1.20 21.98
N THR A 379 17.60 0.19 21.29
CA THR A 379 19.04 0.01 21.13
C THR A 379 19.69 1.25 20.54
N THR A 380 19.05 1.88 19.55
CA THR A 380 19.56 3.09 18.91
C THR A 380 19.58 4.28 19.87
N LEU A 381 18.53 4.48 20.64
CA LEU A 381 18.43 5.57 21.62
C LEU A 381 19.46 5.39 22.75
N ASP A 382 19.59 4.18 23.29
CA ASP A 382 20.52 3.87 24.37
C ASP A 382 21.98 4.05 23.94
N LEU A 383 22.38 3.49 22.81
CA LEU A 383 23.76 3.56 22.34
C LEU A 383 24.18 4.95 21.89
N THR A 384 23.25 5.75 21.36
CA THR A 384 23.57 7.02 20.70
C THR A 384 23.42 8.23 21.62
N LEU A 385 22.38 8.24 22.46
CA LEU A 385 21.89 9.45 23.15
C LEU A 385 21.81 9.32 24.66
N LEU A 386 21.72 8.11 25.23
CA LEU A 386 21.61 7.91 26.66
C LEU A 386 22.87 8.48 27.36
N ASP A 387 22.65 9.14 28.48
CA ASP A 387 23.65 9.88 29.28
C ASP A 387 24.40 11.04 28.59
N LYS A 388 24.08 11.28 27.31
CA LYS A 388 24.60 12.44 26.55
C LYS A 388 23.54 13.54 26.41
N VAL A 389 22.33 13.16 26.00
CA VAL A 389 21.23 14.09 25.73
C VAL A 389 19.99 13.71 26.54
N ILE A 390 19.71 12.41 26.65
CA ILE A 390 18.57 11.85 27.37
C ILE A 390 19.06 11.10 28.63
N LYS A 391 18.24 11.05 29.66
CA LYS A 391 18.56 10.35 30.92
C LYS A 391 17.79 9.05 31.06
N ASN A 392 16.56 9.01 30.58
CA ASN A 392 15.67 7.87 30.70
C ASN A 392 14.98 7.57 29.39
N VAL A 393 14.86 6.29 29.06
CA VAL A 393 14.01 5.74 28.03
C VAL A 393 13.00 4.83 28.72
N ARG A 394 11.71 5.16 28.65
CA ARG A 394 10.63 4.33 29.17
C ARG A 394 9.82 3.77 28.01
N VAL A 395 9.36 2.56 28.14
CA VAL A 395 8.60 1.86 27.09
C VAL A 395 7.31 1.33 27.66
N ASN A 396 6.24 1.46 26.87
CA ASN A 396 4.98 0.77 27.10
C ASN A 396 4.60 0.02 25.82
N GLU A 397 4.63 -1.30 25.86
CA GLU A 397 4.35 -2.19 24.73
C GLU A 397 2.87 -2.58 24.57
N ASP A 398 2.05 -2.25 25.57
CA ASP A 398 0.63 -2.62 25.59
C ASP A 398 -0.26 -1.43 25.29
N VAL A 399 -0.02 -0.81 24.14
CA VAL A 399 -0.75 0.37 23.69
C VAL A 399 -1.34 0.20 22.30
N ALA A 400 -2.42 0.95 22.04
CA ALA A 400 -3.03 1.11 20.74
C ALA A 400 -3.24 2.59 20.42
N VAL A 401 -3.08 2.96 19.15
CA VAL A 401 -3.42 4.31 18.67
C VAL A 401 -4.84 4.30 18.15
N ILE A 402 -5.63 5.26 18.58
CA ILE A 402 -6.98 5.53 18.05
C ILE A 402 -6.92 6.84 17.30
N ALA A 403 -7.44 6.86 16.06
CA ALA A 403 -7.55 8.07 15.26
C ALA A 403 -9.00 8.31 14.83
N VAL A 404 -9.46 9.53 15.07
CA VAL A 404 -10.75 10.05 14.60
C VAL A 404 -10.45 10.88 13.35
N VAL A 405 -10.99 10.47 12.20
CA VAL A 405 -10.65 11.06 10.90
C VAL A 405 -11.88 11.67 10.23
N GLY A 406 -11.73 12.89 9.70
CA GLY A 406 -12.76 13.56 8.90
C GLY A 406 -12.42 15.02 8.62
N SER A 407 -12.52 15.43 7.36
CA SER A 407 -12.27 16.80 6.93
C SER A 407 -13.30 17.82 7.48
N GLY A 408 -14.49 17.32 7.86
CA GLY A 408 -15.52 18.15 8.47
C GLY A 408 -15.24 18.56 9.93
N MET A 409 -14.14 18.08 10.53
CA MET A 409 -13.75 18.51 11.88
C MET A 409 -13.08 19.90 11.86
N ARG A 410 -12.50 20.29 10.74
CA ARG A 410 -11.72 21.52 10.62
C ARG A 410 -12.54 22.75 11.00
N GLY A 411 -12.06 23.52 11.97
CA GLY A 411 -12.70 24.74 12.49
C GLY A 411 -13.98 24.51 13.29
N ILE A 412 -14.39 23.25 13.54
CA ILE A 412 -15.58 22.93 14.32
C ILE A 412 -15.25 22.84 15.81
N LYS A 413 -15.88 23.71 16.59
CA LYS A 413 -15.70 23.75 18.05
C LYS A 413 -16.31 22.53 18.72
N GLY A 414 -15.64 22.02 19.76
CA GLY A 414 -16.16 20.95 20.63
C GLY A 414 -15.90 19.52 20.15
N ILE A 415 -15.20 19.30 19.03
CA ILE A 415 -14.88 17.95 18.54
C ILE A 415 -14.04 17.19 19.57
N ALA A 416 -12.94 17.77 20.04
CA ALA A 416 -12.08 17.14 21.06
C ALA A 416 -12.87 16.87 22.35
N ALA A 417 -13.71 17.80 22.80
CA ALA A 417 -14.58 17.57 23.97
C ALA A 417 -15.48 16.37 23.75
N LYS A 418 -16.11 16.23 22.56
CA LYS A 418 -16.99 15.10 22.24
C LYS A 418 -16.21 13.77 22.22
N VAL A 419 -15.02 13.76 21.63
CA VAL A 419 -14.13 12.58 21.59
C VAL A 419 -13.80 12.12 23.00
N PHE A 420 -13.24 13.00 23.84
CA PHE A 420 -12.78 12.63 25.17
C PHE A 420 -13.92 12.39 26.16
N THR A 421 -15.10 13.03 25.97
CA THR A 421 -16.30 12.70 26.75
C THR A 421 -16.78 11.28 26.45
N ALA A 422 -16.79 10.85 25.19
CA ALA A 422 -17.16 9.49 24.81
C ALA A 422 -16.22 8.46 25.46
N VAL A 423 -14.91 8.68 25.35
CA VAL A 423 -13.88 7.81 25.92
C VAL A 423 -13.96 7.76 27.45
N SER A 424 -14.16 8.92 28.10
CA SER A 424 -14.25 9.05 29.55
C SER A 424 -15.47 8.34 30.15
N LYS A 425 -16.64 8.36 29.47
CA LYS A 425 -17.84 7.64 29.91
C LYS A 425 -17.58 6.15 30.10
N ASP A 426 -16.71 5.58 29.29
CA ASP A 426 -16.31 4.18 29.34
C ASP A 426 -15.11 3.92 30.26
N LYS A 427 -14.69 4.93 31.04
CA LYS A 427 -13.57 4.87 32.00
C LYS A 427 -12.23 4.48 31.33
N ILE A 428 -12.02 4.88 30.08
CA ILE A 428 -10.81 4.63 29.33
C ILE A 428 -9.82 5.76 29.61
N ASN A 429 -8.59 5.41 30.00
CA ASN A 429 -7.51 6.37 30.20
C ASN A 429 -6.83 6.71 28.88
N VAL A 430 -6.63 8.01 28.63
CA VAL A 430 -5.87 8.51 27.47
C VAL A 430 -4.44 8.78 27.91
N ILE A 431 -3.48 8.10 27.27
CA ILE A 431 -2.06 8.14 27.65
C ILE A 431 -1.33 9.29 26.95
N MET A 432 -1.62 9.50 25.68
CA MET A 432 -0.97 10.50 24.83
C MET A 432 -1.96 11.03 23.80
N ILE A 433 -1.85 12.30 23.44
CA ILE A 433 -2.70 12.96 22.44
C ILE A 433 -1.82 13.64 21.41
N ALA A 434 -2.18 13.56 20.13
CA ALA A 434 -1.62 14.38 19.06
C ALA A 434 -2.72 14.81 18.09
N GLN A 435 -2.69 16.09 17.72
CA GLN A 435 -3.54 16.66 16.69
C GLN A 435 -2.72 17.63 15.86
N GLY A 436 -2.69 17.41 14.55
CA GLY A 436 -2.03 18.32 13.62
C GLY A 436 -2.87 19.57 13.37
N SER A 437 -2.23 20.66 12.95
CA SER A 437 -2.91 21.92 12.58
C SER A 437 -3.82 21.82 11.35
N SER A 438 -3.75 20.72 10.60
CA SER A 438 -4.70 20.38 9.52
C SER A 438 -6.11 20.10 10.03
N GLU A 439 -6.25 19.70 11.31
CA GLU A 439 -7.49 19.28 11.96
C GLU A 439 -8.24 18.14 11.22
N LEU A 440 -7.54 17.39 10.34
CA LEU A 440 -8.11 16.27 9.59
C LEU A 440 -8.24 15.02 10.43
N ASN A 441 -7.38 14.89 11.45
CA ASN A 441 -7.41 13.80 12.43
C ASN A 441 -7.21 14.33 13.85
N LEU A 442 -7.71 13.55 14.81
CA LEU A 442 -7.36 13.65 16.22
C LEU A 442 -6.96 12.24 16.65
N ALA A 443 -5.68 12.06 16.98
CA ALA A 443 -5.12 10.79 17.38
C ALA A 443 -4.77 10.78 18.86
N PHE A 444 -4.97 9.64 19.53
CA PHE A 444 -4.60 9.46 20.93
C PHE A 444 -4.24 8.00 21.21
N VAL A 445 -3.50 7.78 22.28
CA VAL A 445 -3.03 6.47 22.72
C VAL A 445 -3.81 6.01 23.93
N VAL A 446 -4.25 4.76 23.89
CA VAL A 446 -4.91 4.07 25.02
C VAL A 446 -4.18 2.76 25.30
N ASN A 447 -4.52 2.10 26.42
CA ASN A 447 -4.11 0.72 26.66
C ASN A 447 -4.74 -0.18 25.58
N ASN A 448 -4.00 -1.18 25.10
CA ASN A 448 -4.46 -2.07 24.03
C ASN A 448 -5.73 -2.84 24.40
N ASN A 449 -5.94 -3.15 25.68
CA ASN A 449 -7.16 -3.79 26.18
C ASN A 449 -8.40 -2.89 26.03
N ASP A 450 -8.23 -1.58 26.04
CA ASP A 450 -9.32 -0.61 25.89
C ASP A 450 -9.61 -0.24 24.44
N CYS A 451 -8.78 -0.70 23.49
CA CYS A 451 -8.83 -0.32 22.08
C CYS A 451 -10.22 -0.54 21.46
N GLU A 452 -10.75 -1.75 21.56
CA GLU A 452 -12.05 -2.09 20.96
C GLU A 452 -13.19 -1.26 21.55
N LYS A 453 -13.18 -1.10 22.88
CA LYS A 453 -14.18 -0.31 23.59
C LYS A 453 -14.13 1.16 23.17
N ALA A 454 -12.93 1.73 23.03
CA ALA A 454 -12.75 3.10 22.58
C ALA A 454 -13.29 3.32 21.15
N VAL A 455 -13.01 2.39 20.22
CA VAL A 455 -13.51 2.48 18.84
C VAL A 455 -15.04 2.43 18.82
N ARG A 456 -15.67 1.51 19.55
CA ARG A 456 -17.14 1.38 19.63
C ARG A 456 -17.78 2.64 20.20
N SER A 457 -17.27 3.14 21.33
CA SER A 457 -17.80 4.36 21.97
C SER A 457 -17.75 5.57 21.06
N LEU A 458 -16.65 5.75 20.34
CA LEU A 458 -16.51 6.85 19.38
C LEU A 458 -17.42 6.66 18.17
N HIS A 459 -17.50 5.45 17.61
CA HIS A 459 -18.35 5.15 16.47
C HIS A 459 -19.84 5.44 16.79
N GLU A 460 -20.28 5.10 17.99
CA GLU A 460 -21.62 5.42 18.47
C GLU A 460 -21.80 6.93 18.72
N ALA A 461 -20.84 7.57 19.41
CA ALA A 461 -20.91 8.99 19.74
C ALA A 461 -21.03 9.89 18.50
N PHE A 462 -20.35 9.51 17.41
CA PHE A 462 -20.45 10.22 16.14
C PHE A 462 -21.56 9.71 15.22
N THR A 463 -22.40 8.79 15.70
CA THR A 463 -23.57 8.23 14.97
C THR A 463 -23.22 7.73 13.56
N LEU A 464 -22.06 7.06 13.44
CA LEU A 464 -21.57 6.57 12.16
C LEU A 464 -22.39 5.40 11.61
N THR A 465 -23.25 4.79 12.46
CA THR A 465 -24.24 3.78 12.08
C THR A 465 -25.43 4.33 11.31
N LYS A 466 -25.78 5.62 11.49
CA LYS A 466 -26.94 6.21 10.83
C LYS A 466 -26.59 6.70 9.43
N THR A 467 -27.23 6.15 8.41
CA THR A 467 -27.33 6.77 7.07
C THR A 467 -28.40 7.85 7.15
N LYS A 468 -28.05 9.10 6.86
CA LYS A 468 -29.07 10.09 6.46
C LYS A 468 -29.41 9.87 5.01
#